data_94b42e0f87d9adfbdba545df64c79f85
#
_entry.id   94b42e0f87d9adfbdba545df64c79f85
#
_cell.length_a   1.000
_cell.length_b   1.000
_cell.length_c   1.000
_cell.angle_alpha   90.00
_cell.angle_beta   90.00
_cell.angle_gamma   90.00
#
_symmetry.space_group_name_H-M   'P 1'
#
loop_
_entity.id
_entity.type
_entity.pdbx_description
1 polymer ?
#
loop_
_entity_poly.entity_id
_entity_poly.type
_entity_poly.pdbx_seq_one_letter_code
_entity_poly.pdbx_strand_id
1 'polypeptide(L)'
;MIPSSLDAINLKSGGTAHVLAPHPDDFDAIAVTCKFLQSLQWRIVLSVMTGGENGVADGYEGVTGPVEKRDLRRQEQKNSCSAFGLDHQQLNFLDLDHDETGVLEFNKANSARINTELDGSNPDLLLMPHFSDSNRTHQICAALVIYTLCQKRRSLQIWFNRDEKTVKMQDELYMAFDESQAHWKAGLLRLHASQQHRNLQTRGVGFDERVLEMNRRTAISLGLVANDGRDGSGCGYAESFEVCLDATDQARRLQLSID
;
A
#
# COMPACT_ATOMS: atom_id res chain seq x y z
N MET A 1 17.10 1.67 15.97
CA MET A 1 16.22 2.82 16.31
C MET A 1 15.02 2.25 17.06
N ILE A 2 14.46 2.95 18.04
CA ILE A 2 13.21 2.52 18.72
C ILE A 2 12.06 3.02 17.85
N PRO A 3 11.13 2.15 17.41
CA PRO A 3 9.97 2.56 16.63
C PRO A 3 9.10 3.56 17.36
N SER A 4 8.54 4.52 16.63
CA SER A 4 7.65 5.56 17.19
C SER A 4 6.20 5.31 16.78
N SER A 5 5.27 5.44 17.74
CA SER A 5 3.84 5.39 17.42
C SER A 5 3.42 6.66 16.68
N LEU A 6 2.58 6.51 15.66
CA LEU A 6 1.99 7.66 14.94
C LEU A 6 1.14 8.55 15.85
N ASP A 7 0.51 7.98 16.88
CA ASP A 7 -0.27 8.75 17.85
C ASP A 7 0.62 9.64 18.74
N ALA A 8 1.89 9.25 18.92
CA ALA A 8 2.83 9.95 19.80
C ALA A 8 3.65 11.02 19.08
N ILE A 9 3.70 10.98 17.72
CA ILE A 9 4.39 12.00 16.95
C ILE A 9 3.44 13.17 16.65
N ASN A 10 3.98 14.39 16.72
CA ASN A 10 3.20 15.60 16.45
C ASN A 10 3.09 15.84 14.93
N LEU A 11 2.23 15.05 14.26
CA LEU A 11 1.89 15.33 12.87
C LEU A 11 1.06 16.61 12.78
N LYS A 12 1.45 17.51 11.87
CA LYS A 12 0.63 18.69 11.59
C LYS A 12 -0.78 18.29 11.13
N SER A 13 -1.79 19.06 11.50
CA SER A 13 -3.12 18.90 10.94
C SER A 13 -3.15 19.43 9.50
N GLY A 14 -3.82 18.70 8.61
CA GLY A 14 -3.95 19.04 7.20
C GLY A 14 -2.70 18.73 6.37
N GLY A 15 -2.92 18.38 5.14
CA GLY A 15 -1.91 17.97 4.17
C GLY A 15 -2.52 17.02 3.13
N THR A 16 -1.72 16.59 2.18
CA THR A 16 -2.11 15.57 1.20
C THR A 16 -1.21 14.36 1.35
N ALA A 17 -1.79 13.22 1.70
CA ALA A 17 -1.14 11.93 1.67
C ALA A 17 -1.57 11.19 0.39
N HIS A 18 -0.59 10.83 -0.43
CA HIS A 18 -0.83 10.10 -1.67
C HIS A 18 -0.39 8.65 -1.50
N VAL A 19 -1.32 7.74 -1.61
CA VAL A 19 -1.03 6.30 -1.63
C VAL A 19 -0.80 5.86 -3.06
N LEU A 20 0.39 5.33 -3.34
CA LEU A 20 0.74 4.71 -4.62
C LEU A 20 0.66 3.19 -4.46
N ALA A 21 -0.48 2.62 -4.82
CA ALA A 21 -0.77 1.21 -4.72
C ALA A 21 -0.34 0.47 -6.01
N PRO A 22 0.61 -0.48 -5.95
CA PRO A 22 0.97 -1.30 -7.12
C PRO A 22 -0.22 -2.02 -7.73
N HIS A 23 -1.13 -2.55 -6.93
CA HIS A 23 -2.35 -3.23 -7.38
C HIS A 23 -3.59 -2.71 -6.64
N PRO A 24 -4.81 -2.97 -7.18
CA PRO A 24 -6.02 -2.86 -6.40
C PRO A 24 -5.95 -3.81 -5.19
N ASP A 25 -6.14 -3.33 -3.98
CA ASP A 25 -6.04 -3.99 -2.67
C ASP A 25 -4.88 -3.51 -1.77
N ASP A 26 -3.78 -3.01 -2.32
CA ASP A 26 -2.62 -2.58 -1.52
C ASP A 26 -2.93 -1.36 -0.62
N PHE A 27 -3.92 -0.51 -1.00
CA PHE A 27 -4.41 0.58 -0.16
C PHE A 27 -5.01 0.08 1.15
N ASP A 28 -5.79 -1.00 1.08
CA ASP A 28 -6.53 -1.51 2.24
C ASP A 28 -5.58 -2.15 3.28
N ALA A 29 -4.36 -2.50 2.86
CA ALA A 29 -3.31 -2.98 3.75
C ALA A 29 -2.88 -1.92 4.80
N ILE A 30 -3.08 -0.63 4.52
CA ILE A 30 -2.73 0.50 5.40
C ILE A 30 -3.95 1.39 5.73
N ALA A 31 -5.15 0.82 5.66
CA ALA A 31 -6.40 1.57 5.81
C ALA A 31 -6.53 2.26 7.17
N VAL A 32 -6.02 1.65 8.27
CA VAL A 32 -6.10 2.25 9.61
C VAL A 32 -5.25 3.51 9.70
N THR A 33 -4.02 3.48 9.15
CA THR A 33 -3.15 4.66 9.05
C THR A 33 -3.80 5.75 8.20
N CYS A 34 -4.37 5.40 7.05
CA CYS A 34 -5.07 6.38 6.20
C CYS A 34 -6.28 6.99 6.93
N LYS A 35 -7.01 6.19 7.72
CA LYS A 35 -8.14 6.68 8.54
C LYS A 35 -7.68 7.62 9.65
N PHE A 36 -6.55 7.31 10.29
CA PHE A 36 -5.90 8.20 11.26
C PHE A 36 -5.50 9.52 10.61
N LEU A 37 -4.85 9.52 9.44
CA LEU A 37 -4.50 10.73 8.71
C LEU A 37 -5.74 11.56 8.34
N GLN A 38 -6.84 10.92 7.91
CA GLN A 38 -8.12 11.63 7.69
C GLN A 38 -8.64 12.31 8.97
N SER A 39 -8.50 11.67 10.15
CA SER A 39 -8.92 12.29 11.42
C SER A 39 -8.12 13.55 11.75
N LEU A 40 -6.89 13.66 11.25
CA LEU A 40 -6.04 14.85 11.29
C LEU A 40 -6.28 15.80 10.12
N GLN A 41 -7.40 15.66 9.40
CA GLN A 41 -7.79 16.49 8.25
C GLN A 41 -6.84 16.40 7.03
N TRP A 42 -6.10 15.30 6.90
CA TRP A 42 -5.33 15.04 5.69
C TRP A 42 -6.25 14.56 4.56
N ARG A 43 -6.01 15.12 3.37
CA ARG A 43 -6.62 14.61 2.15
C ARG A 43 -5.88 13.35 1.72
N ILE A 44 -6.59 12.24 1.55
CA ILE A 44 -6.03 11.00 1.02
C ILE A 44 -6.28 10.97 -0.50
N VAL A 45 -5.26 10.70 -1.28
CA VAL A 45 -5.34 10.42 -2.72
C VAL A 45 -4.81 9.02 -2.94
N LEU A 46 -5.48 8.23 -3.74
CA LEU A 46 -5.07 6.88 -4.10
C LEU A 46 -4.84 6.78 -5.61
N SER A 47 -3.66 6.35 -6.01
CA SER A 47 -3.38 5.96 -7.39
C SER A 47 -2.96 4.50 -7.47
N VAL A 48 -3.76 3.72 -8.16
CA VAL A 48 -3.48 2.31 -8.46
C VAL A 48 -2.63 2.24 -9.71
N MET A 49 -1.44 1.65 -9.61
CA MET A 49 -0.42 1.72 -10.65
C MET A 49 -0.66 0.70 -11.77
N THR A 50 -1.14 -0.51 -11.44
CA THR A 50 -1.43 -1.58 -12.42
C THR A 50 -2.81 -2.19 -12.18
N GLY A 51 -3.34 -2.89 -13.17
CA GLY A 51 -4.67 -3.52 -13.09
C GLY A 51 -4.74 -4.73 -12.17
N GLY A 52 -3.61 -5.42 -11.92
CA GLY A 52 -3.55 -6.61 -11.07
C GLY A 52 -4.33 -7.81 -11.61
N GLU A 53 -4.63 -7.86 -12.93
CA GLU A 53 -5.43 -8.88 -13.60
C GLU A 53 -4.90 -10.29 -13.41
N ASN A 54 -3.58 -10.46 -13.34
CA ASN A 54 -2.92 -11.74 -13.06
C ASN A 54 -3.24 -12.28 -11.66
N GLY A 55 -3.82 -11.46 -10.79
CA GLY A 55 -4.33 -11.83 -9.49
C GLY A 55 -5.69 -12.52 -9.50
N VAL A 56 -6.42 -12.52 -10.62
CA VAL A 56 -7.77 -13.12 -10.74
C VAL A 56 -7.66 -14.50 -11.37
N ALA A 57 -8.25 -15.50 -10.72
CA ALA A 57 -8.33 -16.86 -11.26
C ALA A 57 -9.18 -16.90 -12.53
N ASP A 58 -8.78 -17.74 -13.51
CA ASP A 58 -9.55 -17.93 -14.73
C ASP A 58 -10.94 -18.49 -14.41
N GLY A 59 -11.97 -17.90 -15.02
CA GLY A 59 -13.36 -18.29 -14.83
C GLY A 59 -13.99 -17.81 -13.52
N TYR A 60 -13.27 -17.07 -12.69
CA TYR A 60 -13.86 -16.44 -11.51
C TYR A 60 -14.96 -15.46 -11.94
N GLU A 61 -16.19 -15.65 -11.45
CA GLU A 61 -17.40 -14.90 -11.88
C GLU A 61 -17.60 -14.83 -13.40
N GLY A 62 -17.08 -15.82 -14.14
CA GLY A 62 -17.19 -15.92 -15.58
C GLY A 62 -16.15 -15.09 -16.36
N VAL A 63 -15.26 -14.35 -15.69
CA VAL A 63 -14.23 -13.55 -16.37
C VAL A 63 -13.02 -14.42 -16.76
N THR A 64 -12.53 -14.26 -17.98
CA THR A 64 -11.39 -15.03 -18.51
C THR A 64 -10.32 -14.15 -19.13
N GLY A 65 -10.73 -13.02 -19.73
CA GLY A 65 -9.83 -12.10 -20.41
C GLY A 65 -9.13 -11.11 -19.47
N PRO A 66 -7.94 -10.62 -19.81
CA PRO A 66 -7.20 -9.66 -18.96
C PRO A 66 -7.97 -8.35 -18.74
N VAL A 67 -8.69 -7.87 -19.74
CA VAL A 67 -9.50 -6.64 -19.62
C VAL A 67 -10.63 -6.82 -18.60
N GLU A 68 -11.38 -7.92 -18.71
CA GLU A 68 -12.49 -8.23 -17.80
C GLU A 68 -11.98 -8.39 -16.35
N LYS A 69 -10.86 -9.08 -16.14
CA LYS A 69 -10.21 -9.25 -14.84
C LYS A 69 -9.76 -7.91 -14.24
N ARG A 70 -9.17 -7.05 -15.08
CA ARG A 70 -8.79 -5.70 -14.65
C ARG A 70 -10.02 -4.87 -14.25
N ASP A 71 -11.08 -4.91 -15.04
CA ASP A 71 -12.31 -4.16 -14.75
C ASP A 71 -13.00 -4.66 -13.47
N LEU A 72 -12.99 -5.98 -13.22
CA LEU A 72 -13.43 -6.57 -11.96
C LEU A 72 -12.63 -6.01 -10.78
N ARG A 73 -11.29 -6.06 -10.85
CA ARG A 73 -10.41 -5.54 -9.80
C ARG A 73 -10.61 -4.05 -9.55
N ARG A 74 -10.83 -3.26 -10.60
CA ARG A 74 -11.16 -1.84 -10.47
C ARG A 74 -12.48 -1.60 -9.76
N GLN A 75 -13.48 -2.44 -10.05
CA GLN A 75 -14.77 -2.33 -9.37
C GLN A 75 -14.65 -2.69 -7.90
N GLU A 76 -13.89 -3.72 -7.55
CA GLU A 76 -13.58 -4.09 -6.17
C GLU A 76 -12.91 -2.91 -5.43
N GLN A 77 -11.89 -2.28 -6.03
CA GLN A 77 -11.22 -1.11 -5.43
C GLN A 77 -12.16 0.09 -5.27
N LYS A 78 -13.02 0.37 -6.25
CA LYS A 78 -14.04 1.43 -6.13
C LYS A 78 -14.99 1.16 -4.96
N ASN A 79 -15.41 -0.07 -4.79
CA ASN A 79 -16.28 -0.49 -3.69
C ASN A 79 -15.58 -0.30 -2.34
N SER A 80 -14.31 -0.71 -2.22
CA SER A 80 -13.52 -0.51 -1.01
C SER A 80 -13.30 0.96 -0.70
N CYS A 81 -12.92 1.78 -1.68
CA CYS A 81 -12.76 3.22 -1.51
C CYS A 81 -14.06 3.89 -1.04
N SER A 82 -15.20 3.51 -1.61
CA SER A 82 -16.51 4.01 -1.19
C SER A 82 -16.83 3.62 0.26
N ALA A 83 -16.56 2.38 0.66
CA ALA A 83 -16.77 1.91 2.04
C ALA A 83 -15.78 2.58 3.02
N PHE A 84 -14.56 2.88 2.60
CA PHE A 84 -13.59 3.66 3.36
C PHE A 84 -14.03 5.12 3.55
N GLY A 85 -14.76 5.68 2.60
CA GLY A 85 -15.18 7.09 2.56
C GLY A 85 -14.27 7.98 1.73
N LEU A 86 -13.61 7.45 0.70
CA LEU A 86 -12.93 8.24 -0.33
C LEU A 86 -13.93 8.66 -1.41
N ASP A 87 -13.83 9.93 -1.84
CA ASP A 87 -14.51 10.42 -3.03
C ASP A 87 -13.91 9.77 -4.29
N HIS A 88 -14.73 9.54 -5.30
CA HIS A 88 -14.28 8.99 -6.59
C HIS A 88 -13.17 9.84 -7.26
N GLN A 89 -13.13 11.14 -6.99
CA GLN A 89 -12.07 12.05 -7.48
C GLN A 89 -10.72 11.86 -6.77
N GLN A 90 -10.69 11.09 -5.69
CA GLN A 90 -9.48 10.76 -4.94
C GLN A 90 -8.88 9.42 -5.37
N LEU A 91 -9.53 8.69 -6.29
CA LEU A 91 -9.09 7.40 -6.82
C LEU A 91 -8.72 7.52 -8.30
N ASN A 92 -7.48 7.22 -8.64
CA ASN A 92 -6.97 7.19 -10.01
C ASN A 92 -6.43 5.80 -10.36
N PHE A 93 -6.53 5.41 -11.64
CA PHE A 93 -5.91 4.20 -12.18
C PHE A 93 -4.91 4.63 -13.24
N LEU A 94 -3.62 4.37 -13.01
CA LEU A 94 -2.55 4.88 -13.87
C LEU A 94 -2.31 4.00 -15.10
N ASP A 95 -2.68 2.71 -15.04
CA ASP A 95 -2.47 1.75 -16.15
C ASP A 95 -1.05 1.80 -16.70
N LEU A 96 -0.06 1.68 -15.82
CA LEU A 96 1.33 1.69 -16.21
C LEU A 96 1.63 0.52 -17.16
N ASP A 97 2.49 0.78 -18.14
CA ASP A 97 2.85 -0.20 -19.17
C ASP A 97 3.61 -1.39 -18.55
N HIS A 98 3.29 -2.59 -19.01
CA HIS A 98 3.92 -3.85 -18.66
C HIS A 98 4.33 -4.61 -19.92
N ASP A 99 5.28 -5.51 -19.78
CA ASP A 99 5.75 -6.38 -20.84
C ASP A 99 4.73 -7.48 -21.18
N GLU A 100 5.05 -8.31 -22.18
CA GLU A 100 4.20 -9.42 -22.62
C GLU A 100 3.94 -10.47 -21.52
N THR A 101 4.76 -10.50 -20.48
CA THR A 101 4.61 -11.40 -19.32
C THR A 101 3.76 -10.80 -18.20
N GLY A 102 3.33 -9.53 -18.34
CA GLY A 102 2.59 -8.78 -17.32
C GLY A 102 3.47 -8.23 -16.20
N VAL A 103 4.78 -8.17 -16.39
CA VAL A 103 5.71 -7.51 -15.48
C VAL A 103 5.78 -6.03 -15.82
N LEU A 104 5.61 -5.17 -14.82
CA LEU A 104 5.70 -3.73 -15.00
C LEU A 104 7.03 -3.32 -15.60
N GLU A 105 6.99 -2.44 -16.62
CA GLU A 105 8.19 -1.92 -17.25
C GLU A 105 8.78 -0.73 -16.50
N PHE A 106 10.10 -0.78 -16.26
CA PHE A 106 10.86 0.37 -15.81
C PHE A 106 11.27 1.23 -17.00
N ASN A 107 10.39 2.17 -17.38
CA ASN A 107 10.60 3.02 -18.56
C ASN A 107 10.22 4.49 -18.32
N LYS A 108 10.60 5.37 -19.26
CA LYS A 108 10.34 6.82 -19.19
C LYS A 108 8.86 7.17 -19.26
N ALA A 109 8.06 6.39 -20.01
CA ALA A 109 6.62 6.64 -20.14
C ALA A 109 5.91 6.44 -18.80
N ASN A 110 6.19 5.33 -18.10
CA ASN A 110 5.67 5.07 -16.77
C ASN A 110 6.14 6.13 -15.75
N SER A 111 7.41 6.51 -15.79
CA SER A 111 7.93 7.60 -14.94
C SER A 111 7.20 8.93 -15.20
N ALA A 112 6.91 9.25 -16.46
CA ALA A 112 6.17 10.48 -16.81
C ALA A 112 4.74 10.46 -16.30
N ARG A 113 4.03 9.31 -16.36
CA ARG A 113 2.68 9.15 -15.79
C ARG A 113 2.68 9.37 -14.28
N ILE A 114 3.63 8.74 -13.58
CA ILE A 114 3.80 8.93 -12.12
C ILE A 114 4.07 10.41 -11.81
N ASN A 115 4.96 11.07 -12.57
CA ASN A 115 5.23 12.48 -12.35
C ASN A 115 3.98 13.36 -12.53
N THR A 116 3.22 13.14 -13.59
CA THR A 116 1.97 13.87 -13.86
C THR A 116 0.99 13.72 -12.70
N GLU A 117 0.86 12.51 -12.18
CA GLU A 117 -0.01 12.20 -11.04
C GLU A 117 0.44 12.92 -9.76
N LEU A 118 1.75 12.90 -9.48
CA LEU A 118 2.33 13.59 -8.34
C LEU A 118 2.23 15.12 -8.45
N ASP A 119 2.36 15.67 -9.66
CA ASP A 119 2.18 17.11 -9.90
C ASP A 119 0.72 17.52 -9.69
N GLY A 120 -0.23 16.69 -10.14
CA GLY A 120 -1.66 16.94 -9.97
C GLY A 120 -2.13 16.90 -8.51
N SER A 121 -1.63 15.95 -7.73
CA SER A 121 -2.01 15.78 -6.32
C SER A 121 -1.22 16.69 -5.36
N ASN A 122 0.00 17.06 -5.75
CA ASN A 122 0.97 17.84 -4.96
C ASN A 122 1.07 17.36 -3.49
N PRO A 123 1.49 16.09 -3.25
CA PRO A 123 1.45 15.51 -1.92
C PRO A 123 2.51 16.08 -0.98
N ASP A 124 2.20 16.09 0.31
CA ASP A 124 3.15 16.29 1.42
C ASP A 124 3.80 14.97 1.86
N LEU A 125 3.12 13.85 1.62
CA LEU A 125 3.53 12.51 2.03
C LEU A 125 3.16 11.48 0.96
N LEU A 126 4.08 10.56 0.66
CA LEU A 126 3.78 9.34 -0.10
C LEU A 126 3.71 8.13 0.83
N LEU A 127 2.77 7.23 0.56
CA LEU A 127 2.68 5.91 1.17
C LEU A 127 2.69 4.87 0.05
N MET A 128 3.49 3.81 0.20
CA MET A 128 3.58 2.74 -0.77
C MET A 128 4.26 1.49 -0.18
N PRO A 129 4.05 0.29 -0.74
CA PRO A 129 4.75 -0.90 -0.30
C PRO A 129 6.26 -0.77 -0.39
N HIS A 130 6.95 -1.47 0.52
CA HIS A 130 8.40 -1.43 0.61
C HIS A 130 9.06 -2.09 -0.61
N PHE A 131 10.17 -1.53 -1.09
CA PHE A 131 10.93 -2.04 -2.25
C PHE A 131 11.58 -3.41 -2.01
N SER A 132 11.88 -3.79 -0.77
CA SER A 132 12.36 -5.12 -0.41
C SER A 132 11.18 -6.07 -0.21
N ASP A 133 10.54 -6.41 -1.31
CA ASP A 133 9.34 -7.23 -1.41
C ASP A 133 9.61 -8.46 -2.29
N SER A 134 8.91 -9.56 -2.07
CA SER A 134 8.99 -10.75 -2.93
C SER A 134 8.18 -10.59 -4.24
N ASN A 135 7.29 -9.60 -4.31
CA ASN A 135 6.52 -9.26 -5.50
C ASN A 135 7.33 -8.32 -6.42
N ARG A 136 7.61 -8.80 -7.64
CA ARG A 136 8.40 -8.03 -8.61
C ARG A 136 7.75 -6.71 -9.01
N THR A 137 6.42 -6.65 -9.15
CA THR A 137 5.70 -5.41 -9.45
C THR A 137 5.89 -4.37 -8.33
N HIS A 138 5.81 -4.77 -7.05
CA HIS A 138 6.08 -3.86 -5.92
C HIS A 138 7.49 -3.29 -5.98
N GLN A 139 8.50 -4.14 -6.26
CA GLN A 139 9.89 -3.70 -6.40
C GLN A 139 10.06 -2.65 -7.50
N ILE A 140 9.47 -2.90 -8.68
CA ILE A 140 9.58 -2.00 -9.83
C ILE A 140 8.79 -0.70 -9.58
N CYS A 141 7.59 -0.77 -9.01
CA CYS A 141 6.82 0.42 -8.63
C CYS A 141 7.64 1.33 -7.70
N ALA A 142 8.22 0.77 -6.66
CA ALA A 142 9.04 1.53 -5.73
C ALA A 142 10.27 2.16 -6.43
N ALA A 143 10.96 1.40 -7.28
CA ALA A 143 12.10 1.88 -8.04
C ALA A 143 11.73 3.02 -9.00
N LEU A 144 10.60 2.89 -9.72
CA LEU A 144 10.07 3.93 -10.63
C LEU A 144 9.74 5.22 -9.89
N VAL A 145 9.09 5.13 -8.73
CA VAL A 145 8.74 6.30 -7.92
C VAL A 145 10.01 7.01 -7.44
N ILE A 146 10.96 6.27 -6.86
CA ILE A 146 12.25 6.82 -6.39
C ILE A 146 12.99 7.48 -7.56
N TYR A 147 13.11 6.80 -8.70
CA TYR A 147 13.73 7.35 -9.90
C TYR A 147 13.06 8.65 -10.34
N THR A 148 11.71 8.68 -10.41
CA THR A 148 10.93 9.86 -10.82
C THR A 148 11.18 11.05 -9.90
N LEU A 149 11.18 10.84 -8.57
CA LEU A 149 11.45 11.88 -7.59
C LEU A 149 12.87 12.45 -7.73
N CYS A 150 13.87 11.59 -7.95
CA CYS A 150 15.25 12.00 -8.16
C CYS A 150 15.42 12.83 -9.45
N GLN A 151 14.84 12.37 -10.56
CA GLN A 151 14.87 13.09 -11.85
C GLN A 151 14.26 14.49 -11.74
N LYS A 152 13.23 14.64 -10.93
CA LYS A 152 12.55 15.92 -10.70
C LYS A 152 13.12 16.74 -9.55
N ARG A 153 14.16 16.23 -8.86
CA ARG A 153 14.75 16.85 -7.65
C ARG A 153 13.68 17.20 -6.62
N ARG A 154 12.65 16.35 -6.50
CA ARG A 154 11.53 16.57 -5.60
C ARG A 154 11.86 15.97 -4.24
N SER A 155 11.99 16.81 -3.22
CA SER A 155 12.10 16.36 -1.84
C SER A 155 10.70 16.07 -1.32
N LEU A 156 10.44 14.82 -0.98
CA LEU A 156 9.15 14.34 -0.51
C LEU A 156 9.36 13.20 0.47
N GLN A 157 8.67 13.24 1.60
CA GLN A 157 8.70 12.16 2.57
C GLN A 157 7.95 10.95 2.04
N ILE A 158 8.54 9.76 2.17
CA ILE A 158 7.93 8.50 1.79
C ILE A 158 7.86 7.62 3.03
N TRP A 159 6.69 7.02 3.28
CA TRP A 159 6.52 5.94 4.23
C TRP A 159 6.31 4.65 3.46
N PHE A 160 7.31 3.79 3.49
CA PHE A 160 7.23 2.44 2.93
C PHE A 160 6.51 1.54 3.91
N ASN A 161 5.32 1.07 3.57
CA ASN A 161 4.55 0.19 4.44
C ASN A 161 5.04 -1.26 4.37
N ARG A 162 4.92 -1.94 5.50
CA ARG A 162 5.04 -3.38 5.58
C ARG A 162 3.84 -4.04 4.93
N ASP A 163 4.12 -4.99 4.06
CA ASP A 163 3.18 -5.92 3.44
C ASP A 163 3.59 -7.34 3.85
N GLU A 164 2.71 -8.30 3.71
CA GLU A 164 2.98 -9.70 4.00
C GLU A 164 4.05 -10.35 3.10
N LYS A 165 4.40 -9.70 2.00
CA LYS A 165 5.46 -10.08 1.06
C LYS A 165 6.77 -9.34 1.31
N THR A 166 6.78 -8.39 2.23
CA THR A 166 7.98 -7.63 2.60
C THR A 166 9.03 -8.55 3.20
N VAL A 167 10.22 -8.58 2.57
CA VAL A 167 11.32 -9.48 2.97
C VAL A 167 12.15 -8.87 4.09
N LYS A 168 12.49 -7.58 3.95
CA LYS A 168 13.34 -6.86 4.92
C LYS A 168 12.93 -5.39 4.96
N MET A 169 12.59 -4.91 6.15
CA MET A 169 12.19 -3.53 6.40
C MET A 169 12.51 -3.17 7.86
N GLN A 170 12.86 -1.93 8.12
CA GLN A 170 12.97 -1.39 9.47
C GLN A 170 11.62 -0.80 9.86
N ASP A 171 11.10 -1.21 11.03
CA ASP A 171 9.87 -0.63 11.58
C ASP A 171 10.26 0.65 12.34
N GLU A 172 10.11 1.82 11.72
CA GLU A 172 10.49 3.12 12.30
C GLU A 172 9.28 3.88 12.82
N LEU A 173 8.15 3.77 12.11
CA LEU A 173 6.84 4.29 12.53
C LEU A 173 5.83 3.15 12.54
N TYR A 174 4.83 3.25 13.42
CA TYR A 174 3.72 2.30 13.43
C TYR A 174 2.40 2.97 13.85
N MET A 175 1.30 2.42 13.36
CA MET A 175 -0.06 2.68 13.80
C MET A 175 -0.60 1.44 14.47
N ALA A 176 -0.72 1.48 15.80
CA ALA A 176 -1.33 0.41 16.57
C ALA A 176 -2.86 0.51 16.51
N PHE A 177 -3.56 -0.62 16.49
CA PHE A 177 -5.02 -0.64 16.42
C PHE A 177 -5.63 -1.85 17.12
N ASP A 178 -6.88 -1.69 17.51
CA ASP A 178 -7.65 -2.66 18.27
C ASP A 178 -8.43 -3.64 17.40
N GLU A 179 -9.14 -4.56 18.05
CA GLU A 179 -9.98 -5.57 17.40
C GLU A 179 -11.14 -4.96 16.58
N SER A 180 -11.71 -3.84 17.04
CA SER A 180 -12.80 -3.16 16.33
C SER A 180 -12.30 -2.59 14.99
N GLN A 181 -11.13 -1.96 15.01
CA GLN A 181 -10.47 -1.42 13.82
C GLN A 181 -9.99 -2.54 12.89
N ALA A 182 -9.52 -3.68 13.46
CA ALA A 182 -9.17 -4.87 12.68
C ALA A 182 -10.41 -5.45 11.96
N HIS A 183 -11.54 -5.52 12.64
CA HIS A 183 -12.79 -5.98 12.06
C HIS A 183 -13.29 -5.07 10.93
N TRP A 184 -13.21 -3.75 11.13
CA TRP A 184 -13.51 -2.76 10.09
C TRP A 184 -12.60 -2.92 8.86
N LYS A 185 -11.28 -3.03 9.08
CA LYS A 185 -10.29 -3.24 8.02
C LYS A 185 -10.53 -4.55 7.26
N ALA A 186 -10.86 -5.65 7.97
CA ALA A 186 -11.25 -6.91 7.36
C ALA A 186 -12.45 -6.74 6.42
N GLY A 187 -13.42 -5.90 6.79
CA GLY A 187 -14.57 -5.56 5.95
C GLY A 187 -14.15 -4.95 4.61
N LEU A 188 -13.17 -4.02 4.61
CA LEU A 188 -12.63 -3.42 3.37
C LEU A 188 -11.90 -4.47 2.53
N LEU A 189 -11.01 -5.25 3.13
CA LEU A 189 -10.23 -6.29 2.45
C LEU A 189 -11.13 -7.35 1.79
N ARG A 190 -12.27 -7.69 2.39
CA ARG A 190 -13.25 -8.64 1.82
C ARG A 190 -13.98 -8.12 0.59
N LEU A 191 -13.99 -6.79 0.36
CA LEU A 191 -14.54 -6.22 -0.88
C LEU A 191 -13.69 -6.55 -2.11
N HIS A 192 -12.44 -6.99 -1.91
CA HIS A 192 -11.60 -7.59 -2.93
C HIS A 192 -11.90 -9.10 -3.07
N ALA A 193 -13.12 -9.41 -3.48
CA ALA A 193 -13.68 -10.76 -3.49
C ALA A 193 -12.87 -11.73 -4.37
N SER A 194 -12.31 -11.26 -5.49
CA SER A 194 -11.42 -12.05 -6.35
C SER A 194 -10.14 -12.48 -5.61
N GLN A 195 -9.61 -11.61 -4.73
CA GLN A 195 -8.42 -11.91 -3.92
C GLN A 195 -8.76 -12.82 -2.74
N GLN A 196 -9.93 -12.64 -2.12
CA GLN A 196 -10.46 -13.59 -1.14
C GLN A 196 -10.55 -15.00 -1.72
N HIS A 197 -11.20 -15.13 -2.87
CA HIS A 197 -11.36 -16.41 -3.56
C HIS A 197 -10.00 -17.06 -3.85
N ARG A 198 -9.08 -16.31 -4.49
CA ARG A 198 -7.74 -16.82 -4.81
C ARG A 198 -6.96 -17.26 -3.57
N ASN A 199 -7.00 -16.48 -2.48
CA ASN A 199 -6.28 -16.81 -1.27
C ASN A 199 -6.85 -18.06 -0.60
N LEU A 200 -8.17 -18.20 -0.51
CA LEU A 200 -8.83 -19.40 -0.03
C LEU A 200 -8.45 -20.64 -0.85
N GLN A 201 -8.47 -20.53 -2.18
CA GLN A 201 -8.12 -21.65 -3.07
C GLN A 201 -6.64 -22.06 -2.98
N THR A 202 -5.73 -21.09 -2.92
CA THR A 202 -4.28 -21.39 -3.04
C THR A 202 -3.59 -21.55 -1.69
N ARG A 203 -4.16 -21.06 -0.60
CA ARG A 203 -3.55 -20.99 0.74
C ARG A 203 -4.44 -21.51 1.87
N GLY A 204 -5.73 -21.72 1.61
CA GLY A 204 -6.68 -22.17 2.62
C GLY A 204 -7.09 -21.09 3.65
N VAL A 205 -6.64 -19.85 3.48
CA VAL A 205 -6.96 -18.70 4.36
C VAL A 205 -7.38 -17.50 3.52
N GLY A 206 -8.25 -16.65 4.06
CA GLY A 206 -8.74 -15.46 3.41
C GLY A 206 -7.67 -14.39 3.21
N PHE A 207 -7.90 -13.47 2.29
CA PHE A 207 -7.00 -12.34 2.07
C PHE A 207 -6.96 -11.41 3.29
N ASP A 208 -8.12 -11.12 3.89
CA ASP A 208 -8.26 -10.36 5.12
C ASP A 208 -7.53 -11.01 6.30
N GLU A 209 -7.68 -12.31 6.48
CA GLU A 209 -7.00 -13.06 7.55
C GLU A 209 -5.48 -12.97 7.43
N ARG A 210 -4.94 -13.05 6.20
CA ARG A 210 -3.50 -12.94 5.94
C ARG A 210 -2.95 -11.56 6.27
N VAL A 211 -3.65 -10.51 5.86
CA VAL A 211 -3.23 -9.13 6.14
C VAL A 211 -3.29 -8.85 7.64
N LEU A 212 -4.36 -9.26 8.32
CA LEU A 212 -4.49 -9.09 9.77
C LEU A 212 -3.48 -9.92 10.55
N GLU A 213 -3.17 -11.14 10.12
CA GLU A 213 -2.13 -11.93 10.77
C GLU A 213 -0.75 -11.27 10.63
N MET A 214 -0.44 -10.66 9.48
CA MET A 214 0.77 -9.84 9.32
C MET A 214 0.76 -8.66 10.29
N ASN A 215 -0.35 -7.92 10.41
CA ASN A 215 -0.47 -6.81 11.36
C ASN A 215 -0.31 -7.28 12.81
N ARG A 216 -0.84 -8.47 13.17
CA ARG A 216 -0.67 -9.05 14.49
C ARG A 216 0.80 -9.40 14.79
N ARG A 217 1.49 -10.03 13.83
CA ARG A 217 2.93 -10.33 13.95
C ARG A 217 3.75 -9.06 14.09
N THR A 218 3.39 -8.01 13.37
CA THR A 218 4.02 -6.70 13.50
C THR A 218 3.84 -6.13 14.91
N ALA A 219 2.64 -6.17 15.49
CA ALA A 219 2.39 -5.73 16.86
C ALA A 219 3.23 -6.52 17.88
N ILE A 220 3.35 -7.84 17.70
CA ILE A 220 4.22 -8.69 18.54
C ILE A 220 5.69 -8.29 18.40
N SER A 221 6.18 -8.09 17.16
CA SER A 221 7.58 -7.72 16.92
C SER A 221 7.95 -6.35 17.49
N LEU A 222 6.97 -5.44 17.57
CA LEU A 222 7.10 -4.12 18.19
C LEU A 222 6.98 -4.16 19.72
N GLY A 223 6.66 -5.31 20.32
CA GLY A 223 6.47 -5.47 21.76
C GLY A 223 5.17 -4.86 22.28
N LEU A 224 4.20 -4.59 21.42
CA LEU A 224 2.88 -4.04 21.78
C LEU A 224 1.99 -5.09 22.42
N VAL A 225 2.19 -6.35 22.08
CA VAL A 225 1.44 -7.51 22.58
C VAL A 225 2.43 -8.56 23.10
N ALA A 226 2.14 -9.16 24.23
CA ALA A 226 2.93 -10.29 24.71
C ALA A 226 2.75 -11.52 23.79
N ASN A 227 3.79 -12.36 23.70
CA ASN A 227 3.78 -13.58 22.84
C ASN A 227 2.66 -14.57 23.20
N ASP A 228 2.08 -14.47 24.40
CA ASP A 228 0.95 -15.28 24.86
C ASP A 228 -0.42 -14.67 24.53
N GLY A 229 -0.46 -13.57 23.76
CA GLY A 229 -1.68 -12.89 23.34
C GLY A 229 -2.36 -12.07 24.44
N ARG A 230 -1.74 -11.91 25.60
CA ARG A 230 -2.25 -11.05 26.68
C ARG A 230 -1.77 -9.63 26.46
N ASP A 231 -2.71 -8.75 26.29
CA ASP A 231 -2.53 -7.36 25.92
C ASP A 231 -2.79 -6.44 27.12
N GLY A 232 -1.84 -5.55 27.37
CA GLY A 232 -2.01 -4.47 28.35
C GLY A 232 -2.48 -3.15 27.72
N SER A 233 -2.47 -3.03 26.36
CA SER A 233 -2.73 -1.79 25.62
C SER A 233 -4.09 -1.76 24.90
N GLY A 234 -4.78 -2.90 24.75
CA GLY A 234 -5.98 -3.03 23.91
C GLY A 234 -5.72 -3.03 22.39
N CYS A 235 -4.44 -2.95 21.96
CA CYS A 235 -4.04 -2.90 20.56
C CYS A 235 -3.35 -4.19 20.13
N GLY A 236 -4.09 -5.12 19.52
CA GLY A 236 -3.57 -6.43 19.07
C GLY A 236 -2.88 -6.43 17.71
N TYR A 237 -2.86 -5.30 17.00
CA TYR A 237 -2.42 -5.18 15.61
C TYR A 237 -1.61 -3.91 15.39
N ALA A 238 -0.75 -3.90 14.35
CA ALA A 238 -0.04 -2.70 13.92
C ALA A 238 0.22 -2.69 12.41
N GLU A 239 0.02 -1.55 11.78
CA GLU A 239 0.62 -1.18 10.50
C GLU A 239 1.96 -0.52 10.77
N SER A 240 3.01 -0.86 10.04
CA SER A 240 4.34 -0.28 10.25
C SER A 240 4.98 0.23 8.97
N PHE A 241 5.91 1.18 9.14
CA PHE A 241 6.52 1.92 8.04
C PHE A 241 8.01 2.12 8.29
N GLU A 242 8.78 2.04 7.20
CA GLU A 242 10.13 2.59 7.10
C GLU A 242 10.07 3.98 6.46
N VAL A 243 10.74 4.97 7.05
CA VAL A 243 10.67 6.37 6.61
C VAL A 243 11.84 6.69 5.69
N CYS A 244 11.54 7.24 4.53
CA CYS A 244 12.52 7.79 3.62
C CYS A 244 12.32 9.30 3.51
N LEU A 245 13.33 10.06 3.94
CA LEU A 245 13.32 11.53 3.88
C LEU A 245 14.03 12.07 2.62
N ASP A 246 14.85 11.24 1.99
CA ASP A 246 15.63 11.60 0.80
C ASP A 246 15.60 10.47 -0.24
N ALA A 247 14.87 10.70 -1.32
CA ALA A 247 14.78 9.78 -2.45
C ALA A 247 16.16 9.48 -3.08
N THR A 248 17.12 10.42 -3.01
CA THR A 248 18.47 10.24 -3.58
C THR A 248 19.26 9.17 -2.81
N ASP A 249 19.18 9.18 -1.48
CA ASP A 249 19.80 8.13 -0.67
C ASP A 249 19.16 6.78 -0.92
N GLN A 250 17.83 6.74 -1.10
CA GLN A 250 17.13 5.52 -1.44
C GLN A 250 17.50 4.99 -2.83
N ALA A 251 17.67 5.88 -3.82
CA ALA A 251 18.11 5.50 -5.16
C ALA A 251 19.52 4.87 -5.13
N ARG A 252 20.44 5.39 -4.31
CA ARG A 252 21.75 4.78 -4.12
C ARG A 252 21.66 3.38 -3.53
N ARG A 253 20.78 3.16 -2.53
CA ARG A 253 20.54 1.82 -1.97
C ARG A 253 19.98 0.84 -3.01
N LEU A 254 19.13 1.31 -3.92
CA LEU A 254 18.58 0.54 -5.03
C LEU A 254 19.52 0.43 -6.24
N GLN A 255 20.69 1.05 -6.21
CA GLN A 255 21.65 1.11 -7.32
C GLN A 255 21.05 1.65 -8.63
N LEU A 256 20.10 2.59 -8.52
CA LEU A 256 19.49 3.23 -9.66
C LEU A 256 20.47 4.27 -10.26
N SER A 257 20.69 4.21 -11.58
CA SER A 257 21.42 5.26 -12.30
C SER A 257 20.54 6.50 -12.37
N ILE A 258 20.98 7.58 -11.73
CA ILE A 258 20.32 8.89 -11.74
C ILE A 258 21.24 9.80 -12.58
N ASP A 259 21.07 9.77 -13.90
CA ASP A 259 21.77 10.66 -14.84
C ASP A 259 20.96 11.96 -15.09
#